data_d25617432d28ca74da343567d6e4a288
#
_entry.id   d25617432d28ca74da343567d6e4a288
#
_cell.length_a   1.000
_cell.length_b   1.000
_cell.length_c   1.000
_cell.angle_alpha   90.00
_cell.angle_beta   90.00
_cell.angle_gamma   90.00
#
_symmetry.space_group_name_H-M   'P 1'
#
loop_
_entity.id
_entity.type
_entity.pdbx_description
1 polymer ?
#
loop_
_entity_poly.entity_id
_entity_poly.type
_entity_poly.pdbx_seq_one_letter_code
_entity_poly.pdbx_strand_id
1 'polypeptide(L)'
;MTAATWFLYMVRTASGQLYTGISTDPVRRLRQHKGELRGGAKALRGKGPLTLVYQQVMANRAEASKAEYQLKQLSKAAKEQRISER
;
A
#
# COMPACT_ATOMS: atom_id res chain seq x y z
N MET A 1 8.79 -25.37 -4.82
CA MET A 1 9.03 -23.92 -4.66
C MET A 1 7.72 -23.24 -4.32
N THR A 2 7.69 -22.54 -3.21
CA THR A 2 6.47 -21.83 -2.80
C THR A 2 6.34 -20.51 -3.58
N ALA A 3 5.11 -20.19 -3.97
CA ALA A 3 4.83 -18.89 -4.59
C ALA A 3 5.03 -17.78 -3.56
N ALA A 4 5.44 -16.60 -4.02
CA ALA A 4 5.59 -15.45 -3.16
C ALA A 4 4.22 -15.04 -2.61
N THR A 5 4.19 -14.65 -1.34
CA THR A 5 2.99 -14.09 -0.73
C THR A 5 2.81 -12.66 -1.20
N TRP A 6 1.61 -12.31 -1.63
CA TRP A 6 1.28 -10.96 -2.06
C TRP A 6 0.44 -10.25 -1.00
N PHE A 7 0.63 -8.94 -0.92
CA PHE A 7 -0.07 -8.10 0.04
C PHE A 7 -0.70 -6.91 -0.67
N LEU A 8 -1.88 -6.55 -0.21
CA LEU A 8 -2.50 -5.26 -0.49
C LEU A 8 -2.13 -4.34 0.67
N TYR A 9 -1.67 -3.13 0.40
CA TYR A 9 -1.26 -2.23 1.48
C TYR A 9 -1.68 -0.79 1.20
N MET A 10 -1.73 0.01 2.26
CA MET A 10 -1.93 1.45 2.15
C MET A 10 -0.89 2.20 2.97
N VAL A 11 -0.43 3.32 2.41
CA VAL A 11 0.53 4.23 3.04
C VAL A 11 -0.16 5.58 3.25
N ARG A 12 -0.03 6.15 4.46
CA ARG A 12 -0.54 7.49 4.73
C ARG A 12 0.60 8.49 4.60
N THR A 13 0.36 9.57 3.87
CA THR A 13 1.34 10.66 3.70
C THR A 13 1.23 11.65 4.86
N ALA A 14 2.19 12.58 4.94
CA ALA A 14 2.19 13.63 5.95
C ALA A 14 0.90 14.46 5.94
N SER A 15 0.32 14.69 4.76
CA SER A 15 -0.92 15.44 4.62
C SER A 15 -2.18 14.61 4.87
N GLY A 16 -2.03 13.31 5.15
CA GLY A 16 -3.15 12.43 5.42
C GLY A 16 -3.71 11.71 4.21
N GLN A 17 -3.13 11.91 3.03
CA GLN A 17 -3.55 11.19 1.82
C GLN A 17 -3.20 9.71 1.93
N LEU A 18 -3.97 8.86 1.27
CA LEU A 18 -3.75 7.41 1.28
C LEU A 18 -3.32 6.94 -0.10
N TYR A 19 -2.21 6.22 -0.14
CA TYR A 19 -1.70 5.57 -1.34
C TYR A 19 -1.91 4.06 -1.20
N THR A 20 -2.48 3.44 -2.24
CA THR A 20 -2.76 2.00 -2.27
C THR A 20 -1.83 1.30 -3.25
N GLY A 21 -1.28 0.17 -2.85
CA GLY A 21 -0.41 -0.62 -3.71
C GLY A 21 -0.44 -2.09 -3.37
N ILE A 22 0.31 -2.86 -4.15
CA ILE A 22 0.53 -4.29 -3.89
C ILE A 22 2.03 -4.58 -3.89
N SER A 23 2.44 -5.56 -3.09
CA SER A 23 3.84 -5.94 -3.00
C SER A 23 3.97 -7.31 -2.35
N THR A 24 5.06 -7.99 -2.63
CA THR A 24 5.43 -9.21 -1.89
C THR A 24 6.14 -8.85 -0.58
N ASP A 25 6.53 -7.58 -0.41
CA ASP A 25 7.24 -7.11 0.79
C ASP A 25 6.87 -5.64 1.04
N PRO A 26 5.73 -5.38 1.71
CA PRO A 26 5.28 -4.00 1.94
C PRO A 26 6.26 -3.15 2.75
N VAL A 27 6.99 -3.74 3.68
CA VAL A 27 7.97 -3.00 4.49
C VAL A 27 9.12 -2.50 3.62
N ARG A 28 9.65 -3.37 2.75
CA ARG A 28 10.67 -2.98 1.79
C ARG A 28 10.14 -1.93 0.81
N ARG A 29 8.92 -2.13 0.32
CA ARG A 29 8.30 -1.17 -0.60
C ARG A 29 8.13 0.19 0.05
N LEU A 30 7.77 0.22 1.34
CA LEU A 30 7.69 1.46 2.10
C LEU A 30 9.04 2.18 2.12
N ARG A 31 10.14 1.45 2.32
CA ARG A 31 11.48 2.04 2.32
C ARG A 31 11.81 2.64 0.95
N GLN A 32 11.38 1.99 -0.14
CA GLN A 32 11.52 2.56 -1.48
C GLN A 32 10.72 3.85 -1.61
N HIS A 33 9.49 3.87 -1.11
CA HIS A 33 8.65 5.08 -1.14
C HIS A 33 9.22 6.21 -0.31
N LYS A 34 9.91 5.89 0.78
CA LYS A 34 10.57 6.88 1.63
C LYS A 34 11.87 7.42 1.02
N GLY A 35 12.33 6.83 -0.07
CA GLY A 35 13.58 7.23 -0.69
C GLY A 35 14.82 6.57 -0.10
N GLU A 36 14.67 5.64 0.86
CA GLU A 36 15.78 4.90 1.45
C GLU A 36 16.34 3.86 0.48
N LEU A 37 15.51 3.38 -0.43
CA LEU A 37 15.87 2.44 -1.48
C LEU A 37 15.36 2.97 -2.81
N ARG A 38 15.97 2.53 -3.92
CA ARG A 38 15.51 2.91 -5.26
C ARG A 38 14.15 2.29 -5.56
N GLY A 39 13.38 2.95 -6.44
CA GLY A 39 12.17 2.40 -7.01
C GLY A 39 10.87 2.83 -6.37
N GLY A 40 10.89 3.88 -5.56
CA GLY A 40 9.66 4.39 -4.95
C GLY A 40 8.71 5.03 -5.97
N ALA A 41 7.42 5.08 -5.64
CA ALA A 41 6.41 5.68 -6.49
C ALA A 41 6.60 7.20 -6.55
N LYS A 42 6.49 7.77 -7.75
CA LYS A 42 6.60 9.22 -7.95
C LYS A 42 5.55 9.98 -7.14
N ALA A 43 4.35 9.39 -7.02
CA ALA A 43 3.24 10.01 -6.29
C ALA A 43 3.56 10.25 -4.81
N LEU A 44 4.52 9.52 -4.25
CA LEU A 44 4.91 9.64 -2.83
C LEU A 44 6.16 10.46 -2.62
N ARG A 45 6.81 10.88 -3.69
CA ARG A 45 8.06 11.64 -3.58
C ARG A 45 7.80 13.00 -2.92
N GLY A 46 8.57 13.29 -1.86
CA GLY A 46 8.45 14.56 -1.13
C GLY A 46 7.22 14.67 -0.25
N LYS A 47 6.49 13.58 -0.03
CA LYS A 47 5.27 13.59 0.78
C LYS A 47 5.43 12.93 2.16
N GLY A 48 6.68 12.72 2.58
CA GLY A 48 6.95 12.15 3.89
C GLY A 48 6.65 13.11 5.03
N PRO A 49 6.58 12.59 6.25
CA PRO A 49 6.79 11.19 6.58
C PRO A 49 5.66 10.28 6.08
N LEU A 50 6.03 9.05 5.70
CA LEU A 50 5.11 8.04 5.20
C LEU A 50 4.91 6.96 6.27
N THR A 51 3.68 6.52 6.43
CA THR A 51 3.34 5.49 7.42
C THR A 51 2.57 4.36 6.74
N LEU A 52 3.02 3.12 6.93
CA LEU A 52 2.28 1.95 6.48
C LEU A 52 1.13 1.74 7.46
N VAL A 53 -0.11 1.94 7.00
CA VAL A 53 -1.29 1.93 7.87
C VAL A 53 -2.23 0.74 7.62
N TYR A 54 -2.01 -0.03 6.56
CA TYR A 54 -2.87 -1.15 6.21
C TYR A 54 -2.07 -2.19 5.44
N GLN A 55 -2.32 -3.47 5.73
CA GLN A 55 -1.67 -4.57 5.07
C GLN A 55 -2.58 -5.80 5.14
N GLN A 56 -2.83 -6.43 4.01
CA GLN A 56 -3.68 -7.61 3.93
C GLN A 56 -3.07 -8.65 3.00
N VAL A 57 -2.99 -9.89 3.46
CA VAL A 57 -2.50 -11.01 2.65
C VAL A 57 -3.50 -11.33 1.55
N MET A 58 -2.99 -11.50 0.32
CA MET A 58 -3.77 -11.89 -0.85
C MET A 58 -3.33 -13.28 -1.32
N ALA A 59 -4.25 -14.00 -1.98
CA ALA A 59 -3.99 -15.37 -2.44
C ALA A 59 -2.85 -15.41 -3.47
N ASN A 60 -2.79 -14.41 -4.36
CA ASN A 60 -1.79 -14.32 -5.41
C ASN A 60 -1.77 -12.90 -5.98
N ARG A 61 -0.89 -12.67 -6.95
CA ARG A 61 -0.76 -11.34 -7.56
C ARG A 61 -2.04 -10.88 -8.26
N ALA A 62 -2.74 -11.79 -8.93
CA ALA A 62 -3.97 -11.46 -9.65
C ALA A 62 -5.04 -10.97 -8.68
N GLU A 63 -5.21 -11.65 -7.55
CA GLU A 63 -6.17 -11.25 -6.52
C GLU A 63 -5.75 -9.93 -5.86
N ALA A 64 -4.46 -9.74 -5.62
CA ALA A 64 -3.94 -8.49 -5.08
C ALA A 64 -4.22 -7.32 -6.02
N SER A 65 -3.98 -7.48 -7.33
CA SER A 65 -4.24 -6.44 -8.32
C SER A 65 -5.72 -6.10 -8.40
N LYS A 66 -6.59 -7.10 -8.34
CA LYS A 66 -8.03 -6.89 -8.35
C LYS A 66 -8.48 -6.11 -7.11
N ALA A 67 -7.98 -6.51 -5.95
CA ALA A 67 -8.28 -5.83 -4.69
C ALA A 67 -7.77 -4.39 -4.67
N GLU A 68 -6.57 -4.16 -5.23
CA GLU A 68 -6.01 -2.82 -5.37
C GLU A 68 -6.93 -1.92 -6.20
N TYR A 69 -7.38 -2.42 -7.34
CA TYR A 69 -8.29 -1.66 -8.20
C TYR A 69 -9.56 -1.29 -7.44
N GLN A 70 -10.17 -2.26 -6.76
CA GLN A 70 -11.40 -2.04 -6.01
C GLN A 70 -11.19 -1.03 -4.87
N LEU A 71 -10.08 -1.14 -4.15
CA LEU A 71 -9.78 -0.25 -3.04
C LEU A 71 -9.56 1.19 -3.52
N LYS A 72 -8.92 1.36 -4.68
CA LYS A 72 -8.68 2.68 -5.26
C LYS A 72 -9.98 3.39 -5.66
N GLN A 73 -11.08 2.65 -5.87
CA GLN A 73 -12.37 3.22 -6.21
C GLN A 73 -13.11 3.77 -4.99
N LEU A 74 -12.68 3.41 -3.79
CA LEU A 74 -13.35 3.86 -2.57
C LEU A 74 -13.00 5.31 -2.25
N SER A 75 -13.93 5.99 -1.55
CA SER A 75 -13.66 7.31 -1.00
C SER A 75 -12.60 7.22 0.08
N LYS A 76 -12.00 8.37 0.43
CA LYS A 76 -11.04 8.41 1.53
C LYS A 76 -11.68 7.92 2.83
N ALA A 77 -12.91 8.32 3.10
CA ALA A 77 -13.63 7.90 4.31
C ALA A 77 -13.77 6.38 4.38
N ALA A 78 -14.13 5.73 3.26
CA ALA A 78 -14.26 4.28 3.21
C ALA A 78 -12.90 3.58 3.41
N LYS A 79 -11.83 4.14 2.86
CA LYS A 79 -10.48 3.61 3.06
C LYS A 79 -10.05 3.73 4.53
N GLU A 80 -10.33 4.86 5.17
CA GLU A 80 -10.01 5.07 6.57
C GLU A 80 -10.78 4.08 7.46
N GLN A 81 -12.02 3.79 7.10
CA GLN A 81 -12.81 2.79 7.82
C GLN A 81 -12.16 1.41 7.73
N ARG A 82 -11.67 1.03 6.54
CA ARG A 82 -10.95 -0.23 6.36
C ARG A 82 -9.74 -0.31 7.28
N ILE A 83 -9.01 0.78 7.41
CA ILE A 83 -7.84 0.85 8.28
C ILE A 83 -8.23 0.64 9.73
N SER A 84 -9.31 1.27 10.18
CA SER A 84 -9.74 1.19 11.58
C SER A 84 -10.41 -0.15 11.94
N GLU A 85 -10.84 -0.92 10.96
CA GLU A 85 -11.46 -2.23 11.17
C GLU A 85 -10.45 -3.37 11.33
N ARG A 86 -9.18 -3.11 11.20
CA ARG A 86 -8.13 -4.13 11.29
C ARG A 86 -8.00 -4.72 12.66
#